data_bbbaef149bf856761425020a1f0bbbfb
#
_entry.id   bbbaef149bf856761425020a1f0bbbfb
#
_cell.length_a   1.000
_cell.length_b   1.000
_cell.length_c   1.000
_cell.angle_alpha   90.00
_cell.angle_beta   90.00
_cell.angle_gamma   90.00
#
_symmetry.space_group_name_H-M   'P 1'
#
loop_
_entity.id
_entity.type
_entity.pdbx_description
1 polymer ?
#
loop_
_entity_poly.entity_id
_entity_poly.type
_entity_poly.pdbx_seq_one_letter_code
_entity_poly.pdbx_strand_id
1 'polypeptide(L)'
;YLIRQDDKVKALAAALKVQADEVANRVSALAEERRRLERELTEARKQIALGGSGPSDEAERIGDLSLAAKVLSGVAAKELKGLADSAKKDRSRTVVVFISVAEDNKASVVVSVTADLTDSVSAVDLVRVASEALGGKGGGGRPDMAQAGGPDGDKAEAAIAAIRNTLKG
;
A
#
# COMPACT_ATOMS: atom_id res chain seq x y z
N TYR A 1 44.60 -19.20 -2.29
CA TYR A 1 43.38 -18.48 -2.75
C TYR A 1 42.30 -19.47 -3.16
N LEU A 2 42.59 -20.51 -3.91
CA LEU A 2 41.67 -21.56 -4.40
C LEU A 2 41.07 -22.37 -3.25
N ILE A 3 41.83 -22.76 -2.24
CA ILE A 3 41.36 -23.54 -1.08
C ILE A 3 40.24 -22.80 -0.31
N ARG A 4 40.38 -21.46 -0.13
CA ARG A 4 39.37 -20.64 0.54
C ARG A 4 38.05 -20.54 -0.23
N GLN A 5 38.09 -20.68 -1.56
CA GLN A 5 36.88 -20.64 -2.40
C GLN A 5 36.14 -21.98 -2.34
N ASP A 6 36.89 -23.08 -2.37
CA ASP A 6 36.31 -24.43 -2.25
C ASP A 6 35.62 -24.65 -0.89
N ASP A 7 36.22 -24.15 0.20
CA ASP A 7 35.61 -24.20 1.54
C ASP A 7 34.30 -23.39 1.62
N LYS A 8 34.24 -22.26 0.95
CA LYS A 8 33.01 -21.45 0.89
C LYS A 8 31.89 -22.14 0.10
N VAL A 9 32.23 -22.77 -1.02
CA VAL A 9 31.25 -23.52 -1.83
C VAL A 9 30.73 -24.72 -1.05
N LYS A 10 31.59 -25.45 -0.34
CA LYS A 10 31.20 -26.55 0.55
C LYS A 10 30.28 -26.10 1.68
N ALA A 11 30.59 -24.97 2.31
CA ALA A 11 29.75 -24.39 3.35
C ALA A 11 28.35 -23.98 2.82
N LEU A 12 28.27 -23.40 1.61
CA LEU A 12 27.02 -23.06 0.95
C LEU A 12 26.23 -24.32 0.56
N ALA A 13 26.91 -25.33 0.03
CA ALA A 13 26.29 -26.62 -0.31
C ALA A 13 25.67 -27.29 0.92
N ALA A 14 26.38 -27.29 2.04
CA ALA A 14 25.88 -27.81 3.32
C ALA A 14 24.67 -27.02 3.83
N ALA A 15 24.71 -25.69 3.77
CA ALA A 15 23.61 -24.82 4.19
C ALA A 15 22.35 -25.01 3.33
N LEU A 16 22.52 -25.24 2.02
CA LEU A 16 21.45 -25.49 1.06
C LEU A 16 21.03 -26.97 0.98
N LYS A 17 21.75 -27.87 1.67
CA LYS A 17 21.55 -29.33 1.65
C LYS A 17 21.58 -29.93 0.23
N VAL A 18 22.52 -29.47 -0.58
CA VAL A 18 22.77 -29.91 -1.97
C VAL A 18 24.25 -30.20 -2.18
N GLN A 19 24.61 -30.80 -3.31
CA GLN A 19 25.99 -30.98 -3.70
C GLN A 19 26.63 -29.68 -4.21
N ALA A 20 27.96 -29.62 -4.18
CA ALA A 20 28.67 -28.37 -4.52
C ALA A 20 28.42 -27.90 -5.96
N ASP A 21 28.24 -28.81 -6.89
CA ASP A 21 27.91 -28.54 -8.31
C ASP A 21 26.45 -28.10 -8.52
N GLU A 22 25.56 -28.42 -7.58
CA GLU A 22 24.15 -28.03 -7.62
C GLU A 22 23.86 -26.67 -6.98
N VAL A 23 24.83 -26.09 -6.26
CA VAL A 23 24.64 -24.81 -5.51
C VAL A 23 24.10 -23.71 -6.41
N ALA A 24 24.66 -23.53 -7.60
CA ALA A 24 24.23 -22.48 -8.54
C ALA A 24 22.77 -22.65 -8.97
N ASN A 25 22.38 -23.87 -9.32
CA ASN A 25 21.02 -24.21 -9.72
C ASN A 25 20.03 -24.00 -8.55
N ARG A 26 20.43 -24.41 -7.33
CA ARG A 26 19.60 -24.22 -6.14
C ARG A 26 19.39 -22.76 -5.78
N VAL A 27 20.44 -21.94 -5.90
CA VAL A 27 20.34 -20.49 -5.67
C VAL A 27 19.41 -19.83 -6.69
N SER A 28 19.52 -20.21 -7.98
CA SER A 28 18.63 -19.70 -9.02
C SER A 28 17.17 -20.10 -8.75
N ALA A 29 16.93 -21.35 -8.41
CA ALA A 29 15.59 -21.85 -8.07
C ALA A 29 15.00 -21.12 -6.85
N LEU A 30 15.78 -20.89 -5.80
CA LEU A 30 15.34 -20.12 -4.63
C LEU A 30 15.04 -18.65 -4.97
N ALA A 31 15.82 -18.05 -5.86
CA ALA A 31 15.57 -16.66 -6.30
C ALA A 31 14.28 -16.57 -7.12
N GLU A 32 13.98 -17.54 -7.97
CA GLU A 32 12.73 -17.63 -8.73
C GLU A 32 11.53 -17.90 -7.82
N GLU A 33 11.67 -18.84 -6.89
CA GLU A 33 10.62 -19.14 -5.90
C GLU A 33 10.30 -17.94 -5.03
N ARG A 34 11.33 -17.21 -4.55
CA ARG A 34 11.12 -15.96 -3.83
C ARG A 34 10.33 -14.94 -4.64
N ARG A 35 10.71 -14.73 -5.92
CA ARG A 35 9.98 -13.80 -6.80
C ARG A 35 8.54 -14.23 -7.04
N ARG A 36 8.29 -15.53 -7.14
CA ARG A 36 6.94 -16.06 -7.29
C ARG A 36 6.12 -15.79 -6.04
N LEU A 37 6.65 -16.13 -4.85
CA LEU A 37 5.98 -15.93 -3.57
C LEU A 37 5.72 -14.44 -3.29
N GLU A 38 6.66 -13.57 -3.63
CA GLU A 38 6.48 -12.11 -3.53
C GLU A 38 5.31 -11.62 -4.41
N ARG A 39 5.16 -12.16 -5.63
CA ARG A 39 4.02 -11.83 -6.51
C ARG A 39 2.70 -12.39 -5.97
N GLU A 40 2.69 -13.65 -5.52
CA GLU A 40 1.51 -14.27 -4.93
C GLU A 40 1.05 -13.53 -3.67
N LEU A 41 1.98 -13.11 -2.82
CA LEU A 41 1.69 -12.31 -1.64
C LEU A 41 1.12 -10.93 -2.00
N THR A 42 1.69 -10.26 -3.00
CA THR A 42 1.20 -8.98 -3.50
C THR A 42 -0.22 -9.12 -4.04
N GLU A 43 -0.48 -10.16 -4.83
CA GLU A 43 -1.81 -10.39 -5.39
C GLU A 43 -2.83 -10.79 -4.31
N ALA A 44 -2.44 -11.64 -3.34
CA ALA A 44 -3.30 -11.97 -2.21
C ALA A 44 -3.66 -10.73 -1.36
N ARG A 45 -2.67 -9.88 -1.07
CA ARG A 45 -2.91 -8.59 -0.36
C ARG A 45 -3.83 -7.68 -1.15
N LYS A 46 -3.66 -7.62 -2.48
CA LYS A 46 -4.53 -6.86 -3.37
C LYS A 46 -5.97 -7.38 -3.34
N GLN A 47 -6.15 -8.69 -3.39
CA GLN A 47 -7.48 -9.31 -3.30
C GLN A 47 -8.13 -9.05 -1.95
N ILE A 48 -7.39 -9.15 -0.84
CA ILE A 48 -7.89 -8.79 0.49
C ILE A 48 -8.27 -7.29 0.55
N ALA A 49 -7.45 -6.43 -0.04
CA ALA A 49 -7.73 -5.00 -0.08
C ALA A 49 -8.98 -4.65 -0.91
N LEU A 50 -9.23 -5.40 -2.00
CA LEU A 50 -10.36 -5.18 -2.90
C LEU A 50 -11.61 -6.00 -2.51
N GLY A 51 -11.46 -7.15 -1.82
CA GLY A 51 -12.54 -8.12 -1.57
C GLY A 51 -12.72 -8.52 -0.11
N GLY A 52 -11.99 -7.92 0.82
CA GLY A 52 -12.13 -8.22 2.25
C GLY A 52 -13.41 -7.62 2.82
N SER A 53 -14.36 -8.48 3.16
CA SER A 53 -15.61 -8.16 3.86
C SER A 53 -15.34 -7.57 5.26
N GLY A 54 -15.06 -6.28 5.31
CA GLY A 54 -15.07 -5.48 6.52
C GLY A 54 -16.16 -4.41 6.41
N PRO A 55 -16.65 -3.83 7.50
CA PRO A 55 -17.74 -2.84 7.51
C PRO A 55 -17.46 -1.56 6.71
N SER A 56 -16.34 -1.47 6.01
CA SER A 56 -15.92 -0.32 5.21
C SER A 56 -15.94 -0.54 3.69
N ASP A 57 -16.49 -1.65 3.18
CA ASP A 57 -16.69 -1.83 1.72
C ASP A 57 -17.90 -1.03 1.19
N GLU A 58 -18.76 -0.54 2.08
CA GLU A 58 -19.81 0.40 1.73
C GLU A 58 -19.24 1.82 1.73
N ALA A 59 -19.18 2.43 0.56
CA ALA A 59 -18.83 3.84 0.45
C ALA A 59 -19.82 4.68 1.27
N GLU A 60 -19.31 5.37 2.29
CA GLU A 60 -20.11 6.28 3.12
C GLU A 60 -20.59 7.44 2.25
N ARG A 61 -21.88 7.69 2.24
CA ARG A 61 -22.44 8.82 1.52
C ARG A 61 -22.29 10.10 2.35
N ILE A 62 -21.61 11.09 1.78
CA ILE A 62 -21.41 12.41 2.37
C ILE A 62 -22.00 13.45 1.42
N GLY A 63 -23.22 13.87 1.67
CA GLY A 63 -23.94 14.76 0.75
C GLY A 63 -24.09 14.13 -0.64
N ASP A 64 -23.50 14.78 -1.64
CA ASP A 64 -23.52 14.35 -3.04
C ASP A 64 -22.41 13.40 -3.45
N LEU A 65 -21.42 13.16 -2.58
CA LEU A 65 -20.27 12.32 -2.86
C LEU A 65 -20.25 11.07 -1.99
N SER A 66 -19.45 10.11 -2.40
CA SER A 66 -19.20 8.87 -1.66
C SER A 66 -17.76 8.82 -1.18
N LEU A 67 -17.53 8.44 0.06
CA LEU A 67 -16.21 8.21 0.63
C LEU A 67 -15.98 6.70 0.81
N ALA A 68 -15.03 6.14 0.09
CA ALA A 68 -14.55 4.78 0.28
C ALA A 68 -13.20 4.82 1.00
N ALA A 69 -13.18 4.54 2.29
CA ALA A 69 -11.96 4.60 3.10
C ALA A 69 -11.63 3.21 3.67
N LYS A 70 -10.34 2.84 3.64
CA LYS A 70 -9.87 1.55 4.17
C LYS A 70 -8.46 1.66 4.75
N VAL A 71 -8.26 1.05 5.92
CA VAL A 71 -6.94 0.85 6.52
C VAL A 71 -6.44 -0.53 6.14
N LEU A 72 -5.23 -0.61 5.64
CA LEU A 72 -4.56 -1.83 5.17
C LEU A 72 -3.28 -2.04 5.98
N SER A 73 -2.83 -3.28 6.11
CA SER A 73 -1.58 -3.60 6.79
C SER A 73 -0.57 -4.18 5.80
N GLY A 74 0.67 -3.69 5.85
CA GLY A 74 1.79 -4.25 5.11
C GLY A 74 1.72 -4.11 3.58
N VAL A 75 0.90 -3.19 3.05
CA VAL A 75 0.85 -2.88 1.61
C VAL A 75 1.87 -1.79 1.30
N ALA A 76 2.71 -1.99 0.30
CA ALA A 76 3.70 -0.98 -0.09
C ALA A 76 3.03 0.29 -0.64
N ALA A 77 3.59 1.47 -0.35
CA ALA A 77 3.03 2.76 -0.77
C ALA A 77 2.79 2.87 -2.28
N LYS A 78 3.65 2.26 -3.10
CA LYS A 78 3.48 2.24 -4.57
C LYS A 78 2.29 1.39 -5.02
N GLU A 79 1.95 0.34 -4.25
CA GLU A 79 0.82 -0.54 -4.54
C GLU A 79 -0.51 0.11 -4.18
N LEU A 80 -0.53 0.98 -3.14
CA LEU A 80 -1.71 1.74 -2.75
C LEU A 80 -2.28 2.58 -3.90
N LYS A 81 -1.42 3.16 -4.74
CA LYS A 81 -1.86 3.93 -5.91
C LYS A 81 -2.65 3.08 -6.90
N GLY A 82 -2.13 1.90 -7.23
CA GLY A 82 -2.81 0.97 -8.11
C GLY A 82 -4.14 0.47 -7.53
N LEU A 83 -4.19 0.24 -6.22
CA LEU A 83 -5.41 -0.12 -5.51
C LEU A 83 -6.44 1.00 -5.54
N ALA A 84 -6.03 2.24 -5.25
CA ALA A 84 -6.91 3.41 -5.26
C ALA A 84 -7.45 3.69 -6.66
N ASP A 85 -6.63 3.52 -7.70
CA ASP A 85 -7.03 3.68 -9.09
C ASP A 85 -8.03 2.59 -9.53
N SER A 86 -7.78 1.35 -9.11
CA SER A 86 -8.72 0.24 -9.33
C SER A 86 -10.04 0.44 -8.59
N ALA A 87 -10.00 0.93 -7.37
CA ALA A 87 -11.20 1.21 -6.57
C ALA A 87 -12.02 2.41 -7.08
N LYS A 88 -11.38 3.35 -7.76
CA LYS A 88 -12.02 4.51 -8.42
C LYS A 88 -12.70 4.12 -9.73
N LYS A 89 -12.21 3.06 -10.39
CA LYS A 89 -12.73 2.60 -11.67
C LYS A 89 -14.21 2.23 -11.55
N ASP A 90 -14.99 2.62 -12.53
CA ASP A 90 -16.44 2.38 -12.59
C ASP A 90 -17.27 3.07 -11.48
N ARG A 91 -16.67 4.05 -10.77
CA ARG A 91 -17.34 4.89 -9.78
C ARG A 91 -17.41 6.35 -10.25
N SER A 92 -18.45 7.04 -9.79
CA SER A 92 -18.62 8.48 -9.97
C SER A 92 -18.82 9.15 -8.63
N ARG A 93 -18.47 10.43 -8.53
CA ARG A 93 -18.59 11.26 -7.33
C ARG A 93 -18.03 10.57 -6.08
N THR A 94 -16.85 9.94 -6.22
CA THR A 94 -16.26 9.12 -5.17
C THR A 94 -14.86 9.60 -4.81
N VAL A 95 -14.62 9.70 -3.51
CA VAL A 95 -13.29 9.86 -2.91
C VAL A 95 -12.85 8.50 -2.35
N VAL A 96 -11.71 8.02 -2.77
CA VAL A 96 -11.10 6.77 -2.27
C VAL A 96 -9.91 7.12 -1.40
N VAL A 97 -9.87 6.59 -0.19
CA VAL A 97 -8.79 6.80 0.78
C VAL A 97 -8.27 5.44 1.24
N PHE A 98 -7.02 5.13 0.90
CA PHE A 98 -6.34 3.96 1.42
C PHE A 98 -5.16 4.38 2.28
N ILE A 99 -5.12 3.85 3.50
CA ILE A 99 -4.01 4.04 4.43
C ILE A 99 -3.38 2.67 4.67
N SER A 100 -2.09 2.55 4.44
CA SER A 100 -1.33 1.36 4.81
C SER A 100 -0.46 1.64 6.01
N VAL A 101 -0.50 0.76 6.99
CA VAL A 101 0.36 0.79 8.18
C VAL A 101 1.40 -0.31 8.03
N ALA A 102 2.68 0.08 8.09
CA ALA A 102 3.81 -0.84 8.05
C ALA A 102 4.12 -1.40 9.45
N GLU A 103 4.95 -2.45 9.53
CA GLU A 103 5.34 -3.07 10.81
C GLU A 103 6.09 -2.12 11.74
N ASP A 104 6.78 -1.12 11.21
CA ASP A 104 7.47 -0.06 11.94
C ASP A 104 6.56 1.11 12.35
N ASN A 105 5.24 0.91 12.32
CA ASN A 105 4.19 1.90 12.61
C ASN A 105 4.15 3.11 11.67
N LYS A 106 4.90 3.13 10.60
CA LYS A 106 4.77 4.18 9.58
C LYS A 106 3.52 3.98 8.75
N ALA A 107 2.81 5.06 8.52
CA ALA A 107 1.64 5.08 7.65
C ALA A 107 1.95 5.71 6.30
N SER A 108 1.36 5.14 5.27
CA SER A 108 1.30 5.71 3.93
C SER A 108 -0.16 5.88 3.54
N VAL A 109 -0.54 7.06 3.11
CA VAL A 109 -1.90 7.39 2.68
C VAL A 109 -1.93 7.76 1.20
N VAL A 110 -2.90 7.23 0.49
CA VAL A 110 -3.24 7.62 -0.88
C VAL A 110 -4.69 8.03 -0.92
N VAL A 111 -4.93 9.22 -1.47
CA VAL A 111 -6.26 9.74 -1.76
C VAL A 111 -6.43 9.80 -3.27
N SER A 112 -7.52 9.25 -3.77
CA SER A 112 -7.90 9.32 -5.19
C SER A 112 -9.32 9.87 -5.30
N VAL A 113 -9.51 10.80 -6.21
CA VAL A 113 -10.77 11.51 -6.46
C VAL A 113 -11.22 11.23 -7.89
N THR A 114 -12.49 10.93 -8.10
CA THR A 114 -13.03 10.74 -9.45
C THR A 114 -13.02 12.06 -10.23
N ALA A 115 -12.83 11.99 -11.55
CA ALA A 115 -12.62 13.16 -12.40
C ALA A 115 -13.74 14.21 -12.31
N ASP A 116 -14.96 13.75 -12.06
CA ASP A 116 -16.17 14.59 -11.90
C ASP A 116 -16.21 15.36 -10.57
N LEU A 117 -15.31 15.09 -9.64
CA LEU A 117 -15.19 15.79 -8.36
C LEU A 117 -13.93 16.67 -8.25
N THR A 118 -12.99 16.56 -9.17
CA THR A 118 -11.68 17.27 -9.06
C THR A 118 -11.79 18.79 -9.07
N ASP A 119 -12.87 19.35 -9.60
CA ASP A 119 -13.15 20.78 -9.58
C ASP A 119 -13.61 21.28 -8.19
N SER A 120 -14.16 20.39 -7.37
CA SER A 120 -14.72 20.71 -6.05
C SER A 120 -13.87 20.16 -4.90
N VAL A 121 -13.20 19.04 -5.13
CA VAL A 121 -12.43 18.30 -4.12
C VAL A 121 -11.05 17.95 -4.64
N SER A 122 -10.01 18.43 -3.96
CA SER A 122 -8.62 18.15 -4.32
C SER A 122 -8.06 17.01 -3.47
N ALA A 123 -7.54 15.95 -4.12
CA ALA A 123 -6.83 14.88 -3.44
C ALA A 123 -5.61 15.40 -2.66
N VAL A 124 -4.97 16.48 -3.15
CA VAL A 124 -3.80 17.08 -2.49
C VAL A 124 -4.18 17.68 -1.14
N ASP A 125 -5.31 18.37 -1.05
CA ASP A 125 -5.75 18.98 0.20
C ASP A 125 -6.17 17.91 1.21
N LEU A 126 -6.91 16.91 0.75
CA LEU A 126 -7.33 15.79 1.62
C LEU A 126 -6.13 14.98 2.14
N VAL A 127 -5.12 14.76 1.30
CA VAL A 127 -3.93 14.00 1.72
C VAL A 127 -3.07 14.78 2.71
N ARG A 128 -3.07 16.12 2.66
CA ARG A 128 -2.40 16.96 3.65
C ARG A 128 -3.07 16.85 5.01
N VAL A 129 -4.41 16.94 5.06
CA VAL A 129 -5.19 16.74 6.28
C VAL A 129 -4.91 15.37 6.90
N ALA A 130 -4.89 14.32 6.09
CA ALA A 130 -4.55 12.98 6.56
C ALA A 130 -3.11 12.89 7.08
N SER A 131 -2.16 13.50 6.38
CA SER A 131 -0.75 13.50 6.78
C SER A 131 -0.53 14.20 8.11
N GLU A 132 -1.16 15.33 8.35
CA GLU A 132 -1.11 16.05 9.64
C GLU A 132 -1.63 15.16 10.77
N ALA A 133 -2.75 14.47 10.57
CA ALA A 133 -3.30 13.52 11.55
C ALA A 133 -2.33 12.35 11.84
N LEU A 134 -1.57 11.92 10.83
CA LEU A 134 -0.56 10.86 10.94
C LEU A 134 0.80 11.38 11.47
N GLY A 135 0.90 12.63 11.90
CA GLY A 135 2.15 13.24 12.37
C GLY A 135 3.16 13.54 11.25
N GLY A 136 2.72 13.52 9.99
CA GLY A 136 3.54 13.83 8.82
C GLY A 136 3.63 15.33 8.54
N LYS A 137 4.49 15.70 7.58
CA LYS A 137 4.76 17.12 7.23
C LYS A 137 4.13 17.54 5.89
N GLY A 138 3.11 16.83 5.45
CA GLY A 138 2.41 17.11 4.20
C GLY A 138 2.53 15.99 3.17
N GLY A 139 1.95 16.22 2.02
CA GLY A 139 1.92 15.30 0.90
C GLY A 139 1.81 16.02 -0.42
N GLY A 140 1.77 15.28 -1.50
CA GLY A 140 1.71 15.85 -2.84
C GLY A 140 1.18 14.88 -3.88
N GLY A 141 0.89 15.43 -5.03
CA GLY A 141 0.35 14.68 -6.16
C GLY A 141 -0.41 15.60 -7.11
N ARG A 142 -1.41 15.04 -7.74
CA ARG A 142 -2.34 15.75 -8.63
C ARG A 142 -3.71 15.88 -7.94
N PRO A 143 -4.59 16.79 -8.42
CA PRO A 143 -5.94 16.92 -7.86
C PRO A 143 -6.76 15.62 -7.86
N ASP A 144 -6.51 14.74 -8.83
CA ASP A 144 -7.19 13.44 -8.97
C ASP A 144 -6.55 12.33 -8.14
N MET A 145 -5.28 12.48 -7.73
CA MET A 145 -4.55 11.48 -6.93
C MET A 145 -3.34 12.08 -6.22
N ALA A 146 -3.31 11.96 -4.91
CA ALA A 146 -2.19 12.41 -4.09
C ALA A 146 -1.81 11.37 -3.04
N GLN A 147 -0.58 11.48 -2.54
CA GLN A 147 -0.06 10.60 -1.51
C GLN A 147 0.70 11.38 -0.44
N ALA A 148 0.71 10.82 0.75
CA ALA A 148 1.51 11.31 1.87
C ALA A 148 1.89 10.15 2.79
N GLY A 149 2.54 10.49 3.89
CA GLY A 149 2.82 9.54 4.96
C GLY A 149 3.08 10.25 6.27
N GLY A 150 3.14 9.46 7.32
CA GLY A 150 3.46 9.93 8.66
C GLY A 150 3.98 8.80 9.54
N PRO A 151 4.62 9.14 10.68
CA PRO A 151 5.18 8.14 11.60
C PRO A 151 4.12 7.45 12.47
N ASP A 152 2.92 8.01 12.59
CA ASP A 152 1.90 7.59 13.55
C ASP A 152 0.81 6.73 12.90
N GLY A 153 1.14 5.49 12.54
CA GLY A 153 0.19 4.54 11.94
C GLY A 153 -1.02 4.22 12.82
N ASP A 154 -0.85 4.30 14.15
CA ASP A 154 -1.96 4.12 15.11
C ASP A 154 -3.08 5.14 14.92
N LYS A 155 -2.79 6.27 14.29
CA LYS A 155 -3.75 7.34 14.00
C LYS A 155 -4.43 7.22 12.63
N ALA A 156 -4.32 6.08 11.95
CA ALA A 156 -4.90 5.87 10.63
C ALA A 156 -6.43 6.14 10.61
N GLU A 157 -7.15 5.66 11.61
CA GLU A 157 -8.60 5.93 11.75
C GLU A 157 -8.90 7.41 11.99
N ALA A 158 -8.07 8.10 12.78
CA ALA A 158 -8.19 9.54 12.99
C ALA A 158 -7.94 10.33 11.71
N ALA A 159 -7.02 9.89 10.86
CA ALA A 159 -6.76 10.49 9.56
C ALA A 159 -7.96 10.33 8.60
N ILE A 160 -8.63 9.19 8.60
CA ILE A 160 -9.87 8.98 7.85
C ILE A 160 -10.98 9.89 8.41
N ALA A 161 -11.11 10.00 9.72
CA ALA A 161 -12.09 10.88 10.35
C ALA A 161 -11.83 12.37 10.00
N ALA A 162 -10.59 12.80 9.95
CA ALA A 162 -10.21 14.16 9.54
C ALA A 162 -10.62 14.45 8.09
N ILE A 163 -10.35 13.52 7.15
CA ILE A 163 -10.81 13.64 5.77
C ILE A 163 -12.34 13.71 5.70
N ARG A 164 -13.02 12.82 6.42
CA ARG A 164 -14.51 12.80 6.49
C ARG A 164 -15.06 14.14 6.94
N ASN A 165 -14.48 14.74 7.97
CA ASN A 165 -14.90 16.05 8.47
C ASN A 165 -14.67 17.15 7.46
N THR A 166 -13.54 17.14 6.75
CA THR A 166 -13.24 18.09 5.67
C THR A 166 -14.22 17.97 4.52
N LEU A 167 -14.73 16.79 4.21
CA LEU A 167 -15.73 16.55 3.16
C LEU A 167 -17.17 16.93 3.59
N LYS A 168 -17.41 17.04 4.89
CA LYS A 168 -18.72 17.48 5.42
C LYS A 168 -18.86 19.00 5.49
N GLY A 169 -17.75 19.72 5.32
CA GLY A 169 -17.69 21.17 5.18
C GLY A 169 -17.76 21.98 6.30
#